data_d2fd9dda1303632a22358f8499815a08
#
_entry.id   d2fd9dda1303632a22358f8499815a08
#
_cell.length_a   1.000
_cell.length_b   1.000
_cell.length_c   1.000
_cell.angle_alpha   90.00
_cell.angle_beta   90.00
_cell.angle_gamma   90.00
#
_symmetry.space_group_name_H-M   'P 1'
#
loop_
_entity.id
_entity.type
_entity.pdbx_description
1 polymer ?
#
loop_
_entity_poly.entity_id
_entity_poly.type
_entity_poly.pdbx_seq_one_letter_code
_entity_poly.pdbx_strand_id
1 'polypeptide(L)'
;MGSLLMLVGLPGPAHAAETDWINFGGDARTYSAVYSVTIGGATYDVGRGVDNNVWFRYNGGSWRPLGGDNSTRTTSPPRIVEWPPGRATVFVRGLDGEIWYSQVNSGSANFWEPWTRLPTGARAIGSPLVSSTVSGTGGLFIQVPNEYRVISYAFMYHNNGVVQPPRGWTVDNHAILSSDHPDIEGNSQIAVYGTERYERVYRSFVTGTDNHVWRVTTTTSGAVSSVTQVNGGAVCESGVAAARLGTQTAVVGPGQAGYANQQRVLIACVGTDGYVWESTSSDGGLSFDGWRRPVGTPAPSHTTPAVNATANSWTLTLRWNAALNSAFPDNSVIAKRIS
;
A
#
# COMPACT_ATOMS: atom_id res chain seq x y z
N MET A 1 55.36 -18.17 -16.96
CA MET A 1 54.40 -18.66 -15.95
C MET A 1 53.34 -17.56 -15.77
N GLY A 2 52.21 -17.71 -16.41
CA GLY A 2 51.09 -16.76 -16.31
C GLY A 2 50.12 -17.22 -15.24
N SER A 3 49.94 -16.40 -14.22
CA SER A 3 48.93 -16.63 -13.17
C SER A 3 47.53 -16.35 -13.73
N LEU A 4 46.72 -17.38 -13.80
CA LEU A 4 45.32 -17.30 -14.17
C LEU A 4 44.54 -16.79 -12.90
N LEU A 5 44.11 -15.53 -12.89
CA LEU A 5 43.24 -15.01 -11.86
C LEU A 5 41.83 -15.58 -12.11
N MET A 6 41.42 -16.56 -11.31
CA MET A 6 40.01 -16.96 -11.26
C MET A 6 39.21 -15.83 -10.61
N LEU A 7 38.39 -15.16 -11.41
CA LEU A 7 37.32 -14.29 -10.89
C LEU A 7 36.24 -15.20 -10.28
N VAL A 8 36.26 -15.33 -8.97
CA VAL A 8 35.12 -15.93 -8.24
C VAL A 8 33.98 -14.91 -8.32
N GLY A 9 33.02 -15.21 -9.16
CA GLY A 9 31.80 -14.41 -9.22
C GLY A 9 31.15 -14.38 -7.84
N LEU A 10 30.96 -13.18 -7.29
CA LEU A 10 30.15 -12.99 -6.08
C LEU A 10 28.75 -13.54 -6.38
N PRO A 11 28.16 -14.32 -5.47
CA PRO A 11 26.78 -14.75 -5.63
C PRO A 11 25.91 -13.50 -5.73
N GLY A 12 25.14 -13.40 -6.82
CA GLY A 12 24.12 -12.36 -6.96
C GLY A 12 23.16 -12.39 -5.76
N PRO A 13 22.46 -11.29 -5.49
CA PRO A 13 21.52 -11.24 -4.39
C PRO A 13 20.57 -12.44 -4.50
N ALA A 14 20.43 -13.19 -3.40
CA ALA A 14 19.53 -14.33 -3.34
C ALA A 14 18.11 -13.82 -3.65
N HIS A 15 17.56 -14.26 -4.78
CA HIS A 15 16.16 -13.94 -5.11
C HIS A 15 15.26 -14.50 -4.01
N ALA A 16 14.29 -13.68 -3.62
CA ALA A 16 13.27 -14.08 -2.65
C ALA A 16 12.57 -15.37 -3.13
N ALA A 17 12.35 -16.33 -2.23
CA ALA A 17 11.58 -17.52 -2.55
C ALA A 17 10.13 -17.13 -2.79
N GLU A 18 9.58 -17.57 -3.91
CA GLU A 18 8.22 -17.30 -4.34
C GLU A 18 7.36 -18.57 -4.24
N THR A 19 6.10 -18.41 -3.86
CA THR A 19 5.09 -19.48 -3.92
C THR A 19 4.30 -19.42 -5.23
N ASP A 20 3.53 -20.45 -5.50
CA ASP A 20 2.54 -20.41 -6.58
C ASP A 20 1.39 -19.45 -6.24
N TRP A 21 0.68 -18.97 -7.26
CA TRP A 21 -0.51 -18.17 -7.09
C TRP A 21 -1.66 -19.02 -6.52
N ILE A 22 -2.33 -18.48 -5.51
CA ILE A 22 -3.47 -19.14 -4.85
C ILE A 22 -4.71 -18.25 -4.90
N ASN A 23 -5.89 -18.84 -4.85
CA ASN A 23 -7.13 -18.11 -4.62
C ASN A 23 -7.18 -17.62 -3.17
N PHE A 24 -6.87 -16.35 -2.96
CA PHE A 24 -6.80 -15.73 -1.65
C PHE A 24 -8.16 -15.31 -1.13
N GLY A 25 -9.05 -14.91 -2.04
CA GLY A 25 -10.36 -14.35 -1.71
C GLY A 25 -11.44 -15.40 -1.40
N GLY A 26 -11.19 -16.71 -1.63
CA GLY A 26 -12.25 -17.71 -1.56
C GLY A 26 -13.36 -17.38 -2.56
N ASP A 27 -14.60 -17.24 -2.06
CA ASP A 27 -15.75 -16.86 -2.88
C ASP A 27 -15.94 -15.36 -3.07
N ALA A 28 -15.08 -14.54 -2.49
CA ALA A 28 -15.16 -13.08 -2.63
C ALA A 28 -15.00 -12.65 -4.09
N ARG A 29 -15.84 -11.71 -4.50
CA ARG A 29 -15.77 -11.03 -5.80
C ARG A 29 -15.48 -9.57 -5.54
N THR A 30 -14.37 -9.06 -6.06
CA THR A 30 -13.89 -7.72 -5.74
C THR A 30 -13.64 -6.88 -6.98
N TYR A 31 -13.72 -5.56 -6.82
CA TYR A 31 -13.21 -4.59 -7.80
C TYR A 31 -11.79 -4.11 -7.48
N SER A 32 -11.21 -4.53 -6.38
CA SER A 32 -9.85 -4.14 -5.99
C SER A 32 -9.04 -5.34 -5.53
N ALA A 33 -7.72 -5.17 -5.44
CA ALA A 33 -6.89 -6.07 -4.65
C ALA A 33 -7.28 -6.00 -3.16
N VAL A 34 -6.83 -6.98 -2.39
CA VAL A 34 -7.07 -7.06 -0.94
C VAL A 34 -5.88 -6.52 -0.18
N TYR A 35 -6.14 -5.58 0.72
CA TYR A 35 -5.15 -5.03 1.64
C TYR A 35 -5.28 -5.69 3.00
N SER A 36 -4.14 -5.94 3.64
CA SER A 36 -4.10 -6.67 4.91
C SER A 36 -3.20 -5.98 5.93
N VAL A 37 -3.58 -6.12 7.20
CA VAL A 37 -2.74 -5.76 8.34
C VAL A 37 -2.78 -6.87 9.37
N THR A 38 -1.64 -7.15 10.02
CA THR A 38 -1.55 -8.12 11.10
C THR A 38 -1.23 -7.40 12.40
N ILE A 39 -2.08 -7.57 13.41
CA ILE A 39 -2.02 -6.90 14.70
C ILE A 39 -2.15 -7.94 15.81
N GLY A 40 -1.14 -8.05 16.65
CA GLY A 40 -1.15 -9.02 17.76
C GLY A 40 -1.32 -10.48 17.30
N GLY A 41 -0.86 -10.81 16.09
CA GLY A 41 -1.02 -12.15 15.49
C GLY A 41 -2.36 -12.36 14.77
N ALA A 42 -3.29 -11.42 14.83
CA ALA A 42 -4.56 -11.45 14.09
C ALA A 42 -4.43 -10.69 12.76
N THR A 43 -4.96 -11.26 11.69
CA THR A 43 -4.94 -10.65 10.35
C THR A 43 -6.32 -10.11 9.99
N TYR A 44 -6.34 -8.88 9.52
CA TYR A 44 -7.50 -8.19 8.99
C TYR A 44 -7.27 -7.95 7.49
N ASP A 45 -8.16 -8.47 6.67
CA ASP A 45 -8.16 -8.26 5.23
C ASP A 45 -9.33 -7.36 4.84
N VAL A 46 -9.11 -6.42 3.93
CA VAL A 46 -10.16 -5.54 3.40
C VAL A 46 -10.10 -5.42 1.89
N GLY A 47 -11.25 -5.32 1.25
CA GLY A 47 -11.37 -5.15 -0.20
C GLY A 47 -12.65 -4.41 -0.57
N ARG A 48 -12.70 -3.87 -1.78
CA ARG A 48 -13.93 -3.30 -2.38
C ARG A 48 -14.66 -4.40 -3.13
N GLY A 49 -15.87 -4.74 -2.68
CA GLY A 49 -16.72 -5.70 -3.36
C GLY A 49 -17.26 -5.19 -4.70
N VAL A 50 -17.78 -6.11 -5.51
CA VAL A 50 -18.45 -5.76 -6.78
C VAL A 50 -19.74 -4.94 -6.58
N ASP A 51 -20.24 -4.89 -5.36
CA ASP A 51 -21.35 -4.05 -4.91
C ASP A 51 -20.90 -2.63 -4.48
N ASN A 52 -19.61 -2.34 -4.61
CA ASN A 52 -18.94 -1.13 -4.13
C ASN A 52 -18.92 -0.96 -2.62
N ASN A 53 -19.34 -1.93 -1.84
CA ASN A 53 -19.18 -1.90 -0.40
C ASN A 53 -17.76 -2.29 0.02
N VAL A 54 -17.36 -1.83 1.20
CA VAL A 54 -16.14 -2.31 1.84
C VAL A 54 -16.44 -3.63 2.54
N TRP A 55 -15.68 -4.65 2.20
CA TRP A 55 -15.77 -5.96 2.83
C TRP A 55 -14.51 -6.22 3.64
N PHE A 56 -14.66 -6.90 4.76
CA PHE A 56 -13.54 -7.31 5.59
C PHE A 56 -13.61 -8.80 5.93
N ARG A 57 -12.44 -9.34 6.26
CA ARG A 57 -12.29 -10.70 6.75
C ARG A 57 -11.29 -10.69 7.91
N TYR A 58 -11.54 -11.48 8.94
CA TYR A 58 -10.72 -11.63 10.12
C TYR A 58 -10.13 -13.06 10.17
N ASN A 59 -8.82 -13.18 10.31
CA ASN A 59 -8.08 -14.45 10.41
C ASN A 59 -8.48 -15.50 9.35
N GLY A 60 -8.66 -15.06 8.11
CA GLY A 60 -9.04 -15.95 7.01
C GLY A 60 -10.46 -16.51 7.08
N GLY A 61 -11.30 -16.03 8.00
CA GLY A 61 -12.70 -16.42 8.12
C GLY A 61 -13.57 -15.92 6.95
N SER A 62 -14.89 -15.89 7.13
CA SER A 62 -15.82 -15.43 6.11
C SER A 62 -15.74 -13.93 5.89
N TRP A 63 -15.95 -13.50 4.65
CA TRP A 63 -16.10 -12.10 4.29
C TRP A 63 -17.42 -11.52 4.82
N ARG A 64 -17.36 -10.30 5.32
CA ARG A 64 -18.51 -9.58 5.86
C ARG A 64 -18.46 -8.11 5.42
N PRO A 65 -19.61 -7.45 5.22
CA PRO A 65 -19.63 -6.02 4.95
C PRO A 65 -19.13 -5.25 6.18
N LEU A 66 -18.29 -4.24 5.95
CA LEU A 66 -17.80 -3.37 7.00
C LEU A 66 -18.80 -2.23 7.21
N GLY A 67 -19.36 -2.12 8.42
CA GLY A 67 -20.31 -1.05 8.77
C GLY A 67 -21.79 -1.39 8.56
N GLY A 68 -22.14 -2.66 8.30
CA GLY A 68 -23.55 -3.07 8.16
C GLY A 68 -24.14 -2.70 6.80
N ASP A 69 -25.41 -2.40 6.78
CA ASP A 69 -26.23 -2.21 5.60
C ASP A 69 -25.85 -1.01 4.74
N ASN A 70 -25.23 -1.23 3.59
CA ASN A 70 -25.12 -0.34 2.41
C ASN A 70 -24.61 1.11 2.65
N SER A 71 -24.20 1.47 3.85
CA SER A 71 -23.92 2.87 4.18
C SER A 71 -22.56 3.36 3.67
N THR A 72 -21.67 2.47 3.25
CA THR A 72 -20.32 2.87 2.86
C THR A 72 -19.95 2.34 1.49
N ARG A 73 -20.48 3.00 0.50
CA ARG A 73 -20.05 2.78 -0.87
C ARG A 73 -18.78 3.58 -1.14
N THR A 74 -17.82 2.91 -1.74
CA THR A 74 -16.57 3.52 -2.17
C THR A 74 -16.31 3.22 -3.63
N THR A 75 -15.70 4.17 -4.33
CA THR A 75 -15.17 3.96 -5.68
C THR A 75 -13.68 3.66 -5.65
N SER A 76 -13.04 3.68 -4.49
CA SER A 76 -11.61 3.43 -4.35
C SER A 76 -11.31 2.17 -3.53
N PRO A 77 -10.17 1.51 -3.76
CA PRO A 77 -9.70 0.46 -2.87
C PRO A 77 -9.59 0.95 -1.44
N PRO A 78 -10.07 0.21 -0.44
CA PRO A 78 -9.85 0.54 0.96
C PRO A 78 -8.38 0.42 1.32
N ARG A 79 -7.92 1.23 2.27
CA ARG A 79 -6.60 1.13 2.89
C ARG A 79 -6.76 0.75 4.34
N ILE A 80 -5.95 -0.19 4.81
CA ILE A 80 -5.97 -0.62 6.20
C ILE A 80 -4.59 -0.46 6.81
N VAL A 81 -4.56 0.06 8.04
CA VAL A 81 -3.32 0.21 8.83
C VAL A 81 -3.60 -0.14 10.29
N GLU A 82 -2.56 -0.49 11.01
CA GLU A 82 -2.61 -0.51 12.47
C GLU A 82 -2.49 0.92 13.00
N TRP A 83 -3.59 1.48 13.47
CA TRP A 83 -3.62 2.79 14.10
C TRP A 83 -4.96 3.05 14.79
N PRO A 84 -4.99 3.54 16.05
CA PRO A 84 -3.88 3.59 17.01
C PRO A 84 -3.23 2.21 17.24
N PRO A 85 -2.09 2.14 17.93
CA PRO A 85 -1.45 0.85 18.20
C PRO A 85 -2.43 -0.17 18.79
N GLY A 86 -2.39 -1.39 18.25
CA GLY A 86 -3.30 -2.48 18.62
C GLY A 86 -4.69 -2.43 17.98
N ARG A 87 -4.98 -1.47 17.10
CA ARG A 87 -6.29 -1.35 16.43
C ARG A 87 -6.14 -1.26 14.91
N ALA A 88 -6.98 -1.97 14.16
CA ALA A 88 -7.08 -1.79 12.73
C ALA A 88 -7.96 -0.58 12.41
N THR A 89 -7.50 0.25 11.47
CA THR A 89 -8.26 1.39 10.91
C THR A 89 -8.31 1.26 9.41
N VAL A 90 -9.50 1.38 8.83
CA VAL A 90 -9.74 1.36 7.39
C VAL A 90 -10.08 2.76 6.93
N PHE A 91 -9.49 3.17 5.81
CA PHE A 91 -9.75 4.42 5.13
C PHE A 91 -10.25 4.17 3.72
N VAL A 92 -11.22 4.96 3.28
CA VAL A 92 -11.80 4.93 1.94
C VAL A 92 -12.08 6.33 1.43
N ARG A 93 -12.19 6.47 0.12
CA ARG A 93 -12.83 7.63 -0.51
C ARG A 93 -14.30 7.30 -0.73
N GLY A 94 -15.19 8.07 -0.10
CA GLY A 94 -16.63 7.97 -0.32
C GLY A 94 -17.06 8.42 -1.72
N LEU A 95 -18.32 8.17 -2.07
CA LEU A 95 -18.93 8.66 -3.33
C LEU A 95 -19.01 10.18 -3.38
N ASP A 96 -18.97 10.84 -2.23
CA ASP A 96 -18.93 12.30 -2.07
C ASP A 96 -17.54 12.90 -2.35
N GLY A 97 -16.53 12.03 -2.55
CA GLY A 97 -15.14 12.44 -2.73
C GLY A 97 -14.43 12.79 -1.43
N GLU A 98 -15.06 12.61 -0.27
CA GLU A 98 -14.45 12.80 1.03
C GLU A 98 -13.76 11.51 1.51
N ILE A 99 -12.84 11.66 2.43
CA ILE A 99 -12.20 10.52 3.08
C ILE A 99 -13.00 10.13 4.32
N TRP A 100 -13.29 8.84 4.41
CA TRP A 100 -13.98 8.24 5.54
C TRP A 100 -13.08 7.19 6.18
N TYR A 101 -13.21 7.03 7.49
CA TYR A 101 -12.51 5.97 8.21
C TYR A 101 -13.45 5.25 9.18
N SER A 102 -13.11 4.00 9.46
CA SER A 102 -13.72 3.18 10.50
C SER A 102 -12.64 2.40 11.22
N GLN A 103 -12.84 2.13 12.50
CA GLN A 103 -11.89 1.43 13.36
C GLN A 103 -12.51 0.19 13.97
N VAL A 104 -11.69 -0.84 14.19
CA VAL A 104 -12.10 -1.99 15.00
C VAL A 104 -12.35 -1.51 16.44
N ASN A 105 -13.49 -1.86 16.98
CA ASN A 105 -13.81 -1.58 18.38
C ASN A 105 -12.84 -2.34 19.30
N SER A 106 -12.32 -1.66 20.32
CA SER A 106 -11.34 -2.21 21.25
C SER A 106 -11.86 -3.42 22.07
N GLY A 107 -13.16 -3.64 22.10
CA GLY A 107 -13.79 -4.76 22.81
C GLY A 107 -14.11 -5.98 21.96
N SER A 108 -13.97 -5.89 20.63
CA SER A 108 -14.33 -6.99 19.74
C SER A 108 -13.64 -6.88 18.38
N ALA A 109 -12.82 -7.85 18.04
CA ALA A 109 -12.09 -7.91 16.77
C ALA A 109 -12.98 -7.95 15.52
N ASN A 110 -14.26 -8.25 15.67
CA ASN A 110 -15.24 -8.34 14.58
C ASN A 110 -16.22 -7.18 14.52
N PHE A 111 -16.05 -6.18 15.39
CA PHE A 111 -16.98 -5.07 15.48
C PHE A 111 -16.27 -3.77 15.09
N TRP A 112 -16.78 -3.14 14.04
CA TRP A 112 -16.26 -1.87 13.52
C TRP A 112 -17.11 -0.72 14.03
N GLU A 113 -16.43 0.39 14.36
CA GLU A 113 -17.11 1.63 14.74
C GLU A 113 -17.81 2.22 13.51
N PRO A 114 -18.85 3.05 13.70
CA PRO A 114 -19.47 3.77 12.61
C PRO A 114 -18.45 4.57 11.81
N TRP A 115 -18.71 4.70 10.51
CA TRP A 115 -17.86 5.50 9.63
C TRP A 115 -17.84 6.96 10.05
N THR A 116 -16.65 7.52 10.12
CA THR A 116 -16.40 8.92 10.44
C THR A 116 -15.78 9.63 9.25
N ARG A 117 -16.37 10.75 8.85
CA ARG A 117 -15.90 11.58 7.75
C ARG A 117 -14.70 12.42 8.18
N LEU A 118 -13.70 12.50 7.30
CA LEU A 118 -12.60 13.45 7.38
C LEU A 118 -12.78 14.50 6.28
N PRO A 119 -13.19 15.72 6.59
CA PRO A 119 -13.31 16.77 5.59
C PRO A 119 -11.92 17.11 5.02
N THR A 120 -11.74 16.95 3.71
CA THR A 120 -10.45 17.14 3.03
C THR A 120 -10.21 18.56 2.54
N GLY A 121 -11.24 19.41 2.55
CA GLY A 121 -11.17 20.78 2.00
C GLY A 121 -11.10 20.84 0.48
N ALA A 122 -10.66 19.77 -0.17
CA ALA A 122 -10.68 19.57 -1.60
C ALA A 122 -11.13 18.14 -1.89
N ARG A 123 -11.85 17.94 -2.99
CA ARG A 123 -12.36 16.62 -3.36
C ARG A 123 -11.23 15.65 -3.67
N ALA A 124 -11.23 14.52 -3.03
CA ALA A 124 -10.29 13.44 -3.35
C ALA A 124 -10.68 12.76 -4.66
N ILE A 125 -9.71 12.48 -5.52
CA ILE A 125 -9.91 11.75 -6.79
C ILE A 125 -9.35 10.33 -6.76
N GLY A 126 -8.52 9.98 -5.78
CA GLY A 126 -7.92 8.67 -5.62
C GLY A 126 -8.07 8.09 -4.21
N SER A 127 -7.52 6.91 -4.02
CA SER A 127 -7.46 6.26 -2.70
C SER A 127 -6.58 7.06 -1.75
N PRO A 128 -6.93 7.10 -0.45
CA PRO A 128 -6.03 7.66 0.54
C PRO A 128 -4.76 6.80 0.65
N LEU A 129 -3.62 7.45 0.75
CA LEU A 129 -2.35 6.83 1.13
C LEU A 129 -2.18 7.06 2.62
N VAL A 130 -1.97 5.99 3.37
CA VAL A 130 -1.89 6.06 4.82
C VAL A 130 -0.66 5.34 5.35
N SER A 131 0.02 5.99 6.29
CA SER A 131 1.13 5.40 7.02
C SER A 131 1.05 5.80 8.47
N SER A 132 1.14 4.84 9.38
CA SER A 132 1.31 5.17 10.79
C SER A 132 2.63 5.90 11.00
N THR A 133 2.60 7.02 11.73
CA THR A 133 3.82 7.65 12.17
C THR A 133 4.45 6.80 13.25
N VAL A 134 5.74 6.81 13.22
CA VAL A 134 6.51 5.99 14.11
C VAL A 134 6.60 6.56 15.48
N SER A 135 6.43 5.66 16.45
CA SER A 135 6.80 5.71 17.87
C SER A 135 6.37 6.93 18.68
N GLY A 136 5.63 6.68 19.72
CA GLY A 136 5.44 7.55 20.88
C GLY A 136 4.38 8.64 20.74
N THR A 137 4.20 9.24 19.58
CA THR A 137 3.22 10.32 19.37
C THR A 137 1.89 9.82 18.81
N GLY A 138 1.80 8.54 18.43
CA GLY A 138 0.55 7.95 17.94
C GLY A 138 -0.05 8.62 16.71
N GLY A 139 0.75 9.27 15.87
CA GLY A 139 0.26 9.97 14.68
C GLY A 139 0.05 9.05 13.48
N LEU A 140 -0.80 9.48 12.56
CA LEU A 140 -1.01 8.89 11.25
C LEU A 140 -0.84 9.98 10.20
N PHE A 141 -0.03 9.69 9.19
CA PHE A 141 0.13 10.56 8.03
C PHE A 141 -0.78 10.07 6.91
N ILE A 142 -1.63 10.97 6.40
CA ILE A 142 -2.57 10.69 5.32
C ILE A 142 -2.23 11.61 4.17
N GLN A 143 -2.16 11.04 2.98
CA GLN A 143 -2.10 11.78 1.72
C GLN A 143 -3.26 11.37 0.83
N VAL A 144 -3.79 12.33 0.07
CA VAL A 144 -4.84 12.08 -0.91
C VAL A 144 -4.56 12.84 -2.20
N PRO A 145 -4.66 12.19 -3.36
CA PRO A 145 -4.76 12.89 -4.63
C PRO A 145 -6.06 13.70 -4.66
N ASN A 146 -5.98 14.98 -4.95
CA ASN A 146 -7.15 15.85 -5.01
C ASN A 146 -7.55 16.21 -6.44
N GLU A 147 -8.69 16.88 -6.61
CA GLU A 147 -9.24 17.28 -7.90
C GLU A 147 -8.34 18.21 -8.73
N TYR A 148 -7.37 18.86 -8.11
CA TYR A 148 -6.35 19.67 -8.79
C TYR A 148 -5.13 18.83 -9.23
N ARG A 149 -5.18 17.50 -9.04
CA ARG A 149 -4.11 16.54 -9.39
C ARG A 149 -2.81 16.76 -8.63
N VAL A 150 -2.91 17.31 -7.45
CA VAL A 150 -1.82 17.44 -6.49
C VAL A 150 -2.14 16.65 -5.23
N ILE A 151 -1.14 16.42 -4.42
CA ILE A 151 -1.31 15.70 -3.17
C ILE A 151 -1.71 16.66 -2.05
N SER A 152 -2.85 16.40 -1.42
CA SER A 152 -3.17 16.99 -0.13
C SER A 152 -2.77 16.03 0.98
N TYR A 153 -2.22 16.54 2.07
CA TYR A 153 -1.83 15.71 3.21
C TYR A 153 -2.30 16.30 4.53
N ALA A 154 -2.47 15.41 5.50
CA ALA A 154 -2.82 15.77 6.87
C ALA A 154 -2.21 14.78 7.87
N PHE A 155 -2.11 15.23 9.13
CA PHE A 155 -1.75 14.39 10.25
C PHE A 155 -2.96 14.19 11.15
N MET A 156 -3.23 12.94 11.50
CA MET A 156 -4.15 12.56 12.56
C MET A 156 -3.36 12.11 13.78
N TYR A 157 -3.92 12.34 14.94
CA TYR A 157 -3.34 11.92 16.22
C TYR A 157 -4.37 11.18 17.05
N HIS A 158 -3.92 10.38 18.00
CA HIS A 158 -4.79 9.86 19.04
C HIS A 158 -4.29 10.32 20.41
N ASN A 159 -5.23 10.56 21.30
CA ASN A 159 -4.95 10.80 22.71
C ASN A 159 -5.71 9.76 23.52
N ASN A 160 -4.98 8.90 24.24
CA ASN A 160 -5.55 7.78 24.99
C ASN A 160 -6.56 6.93 24.18
N GLY A 161 -6.20 6.61 22.93
CA GLY A 161 -7.05 5.83 22.03
C GLY A 161 -8.19 6.60 21.37
N VAL A 162 -8.42 7.86 21.72
CA VAL A 162 -9.41 8.73 21.06
C VAL A 162 -8.75 9.41 19.87
N VAL A 163 -9.31 9.18 18.69
CA VAL A 163 -8.84 9.80 17.44
C VAL A 163 -9.13 11.28 17.45
N GLN A 164 -8.12 12.07 17.14
CA GLN A 164 -8.24 13.51 16.91
C GLN A 164 -8.24 13.76 15.39
N PRO A 165 -9.28 14.38 14.85
CA PRO A 165 -9.32 14.72 13.43
C PRO A 165 -8.16 15.66 13.05
N PRO A 166 -7.75 15.69 11.78
CA PRO A 166 -6.71 16.60 11.34
C PRO A 166 -7.14 18.06 11.56
N ARG A 167 -6.21 18.88 12.02
CA ARG A 167 -6.45 20.31 12.21
C ARG A 167 -6.56 21.08 10.91
N GLY A 168 -6.23 20.47 9.79
CA GLY A 168 -6.28 21.01 8.45
C GLY A 168 -5.52 20.15 7.46
N TRP A 169 -5.72 20.42 6.19
CA TRP A 169 -5.02 19.80 5.09
C TRP A 169 -4.06 20.79 4.46
N THR A 170 -2.87 20.31 4.12
CA THR A 170 -1.88 21.09 3.37
C THR A 170 -1.83 20.55 1.95
N VAL A 171 -1.80 21.45 0.97
CA VAL A 171 -1.66 21.09 -0.44
C VAL A 171 -0.18 21.10 -0.81
N ASP A 172 0.28 20.00 -1.39
CA ASP A 172 1.62 19.89 -1.96
C ASP A 172 1.54 20.02 -3.49
N ASN A 173 2.07 21.10 -4.00
CA ASN A 173 2.06 21.41 -5.43
C ASN A 173 3.25 20.80 -6.19
N HIS A 174 4.14 20.02 -5.53
CA HIS A 174 5.33 19.49 -6.16
C HIS A 174 5.09 18.17 -6.92
N ALA A 175 4.02 17.46 -6.62
CA ALA A 175 3.70 16.19 -7.25
C ALA A 175 2.45 16.33 -8.13
N ILE A 176 2.66 16.43 -9.44
CA ILE A 176 1.58 16.41 -10.43
C ILE A 176 1.31 14.95 -10.80
N LEU A 177 0.11 14.48 -10.49
CA LEU A 177 -0.30 13.10 -10.72
C LEU A 177 -0.88 12.91 -12.12
N SER A 178 -0.82 11.67 -12.63
CA SER A 178 -1.37 11.32 -13.94
C SER A 178 -2.85 11.65 -14.04
N SER A 179 -3.23 12.23 -15.19
CA SER A 179 -4.61 12.60 -15.50
C SER A 179 -5.41 11.50 -16.16
N ASP A 180 -4.73 10.58 -16.81
CA ASP A 180 -5.34 9.69 -17.79
C ASP A 180 -5.82 8.38 -17.19
N HIS A 181 -5.46 8.14 -15.94
CA HIS A 181 -5.95 7.03 -15.17
C HIS A 181 -6.91 7.54 -14.08
N PRO A 182 -8.23 7.49 -14.32
CA PRO A 182 -9.24 7.81 -13.31
C PRO A 182 -9.10 6.92 -12.07
N ASP A 183 -8.34 5.83 -12.20
CA ASP A 183 -7.99 4.90 -11.15
C ASP A 183 -6.57 5.17 -10.61
N ILE A 184 -6.28 6.39 -10.16
CA ILE A 184 -5.14 6.65 -9.25
C ILE A 184 -5.35 5.86 -7.94
N GLU A 185 -6.04 4.77 -8.10
CA GLU A 185 -6.53 3.84 -7.10
C GLU A 185 -5.43 2.92 -6.63
N GLY A 186 -4.30 3.30 -6.30
CA GLY A 186 -3.38 2.27 -5.90
C GLY A 186 -2.04 2.75 -5.41
N ASN A 187 -1.77 4.03 -5.52
CA ASN A 187 -0.55 4.59 -4.97
C ASN A 187 -0.38 4.21 -3.51
N SER A 188 0.83 3.95 -3.09
CA SER A 188 1.13 3.49 -1.73
C SER A 188 2.16 4.38 -1.06
N GLN A 189 2.07 4.41 0.25
CA GLN A 189 2.98 5.13 1.10
C GLN A 189 3.58 4.19 2.13
N ILE A 190 4.85 4.36 2.39
CA ILE A 190 5.58 3.67 3.45
C ILE A 190 6.30 4.68 4.35
N ALA A 191 6.36 4.38 5.64
CA ALA A 191 7.24 5.07 6.56
C ALA A 191 8.57 4.32 6.64
N VAL A 192 9.68 5.00 6.47
CA VAL A 192 11.03 4.42 6.54
C VAL A 192 11.97 5.33 7.30
N TYR A 193 13.11 4.80 7.70
CA TYR A 193 14.22 5.61 8.19
C TYR A 193 15.02 6.11 6.99
N GLY A 194 15.20 7.42 6.87
CA GLY A 194 16.00 8.02 5.82
C GLY A 194 17.47 7.69 6.02
N THR A 195 18.11 7.07 5.03
CA THR A 195 19.52 6.67 5.12
C THR A 195 20.46 7.87 5.03
N GLU A 196 20.06 8.92 4.33
CA GLU A 196 20.89 10.10 4.11
C GLU A 196 21.09 10.95 5.38
N ARG A 197 20.11 10.96 6.30
CA ARG A 197 20.13 11.80 7.49
C ARG A 197 19.76 11.08 8.79
N TYR A 198 19.53 9.76 8.71
CA TYR A 198 18.97 8.97 9.83
C TYR A 198 17.65 9.55 10.36
N GLU A 199 16.94 10.32 9.53
CA GLU A 199 15.64 10.88 9.85
C GLU A 199 14.54 9.92 9.38
N ARG A 200 13.41 9.97 10.06
CA ARG A 200 12.21 9.29 9.60
C ARG A 200 11.58 10.06 8.46
N VAL A 201 11.20 9.36 7.41
CA VAL A 201 10.56 9.96 6.24
C VAL A 201 9.41 9.09 5.76
N TYR A 202 8.50 9.71 5.04
CA TYR A 202 7.47 9.00 4.28
C TYR A 202 7.90 8.96 2.82
N ARG A 203 7.77 7.80 2.20
CA ARG A 203 7.97 7.63 0.77
C ARG A 203 6.68 7.18 0.14
N SER A 204 6.12 8.03 -0.72
CA SER A 204 4.96 7.72 -1.52
C SER A 204 5.42 7.32 -2.91
N PHE A 205 4.89 6.22 -3.41
CA PHE A 205 5.14 5.74 -4.77
C PHE A 205 3.87 5.99 -5.57
N VAL A 206 4.02 6.74 -6.65
CA VAL A 206 2.92 7.21 -7.48
C VAL A 206 3.25 7.02 -8.95
N THR A 207 2.22 6.81 -9.77
CA THR A 207 2.36 6.85 -11.22
C THR A 207 2.22 8.30 -11.68
N GLY A 208 3.24 8.81 -12.37
CA GLY A 208 3.26 10.16 -12.93
C GLY A 208 2.45 10.28 -14.22
N THR A 209 2.36 11.49 -14.75
CA THR A 209 1.71 11.79 -16.05
C THR A 209 2.39 11.11 -17.26
N ASP A 210 3.63 10.71 -17.06
CA ASP A 210 4.45 9.95 -18.02
C ASP A 210 4.33 8.44 -17.88
N ASN A 211 3.41 7.97 -17.03
CA ASN A 211 3.20 6.58 -16.66
C ASN A 211 4.41 5.91 -15.97
N HIS A 212 5.45 6.65 -15.63
CA HIS A 212 6.56 6.14 -14.85
C HIS A 212 6.25 6.19 -13.35
N VAL A 213 6.97 5.36 -12.59
CA VAL A 213 6.87 5.35 -11.14
C VAL A 213 7.74 6.46 -10.58
N TRP A 214 7.15 7.32 -9.75
CA TRP A 214 7.82 8.39 -9.04
C TRP A 214 7.79 8.12 -7.54
N ARG A 215 8.88 8.45 -6.88
CA ARG A 215 9.00 8.46 -5.43
C ARG A 215 8.94 9.90 -4.94
N VAL A 216 7.99 10.17 -4.07
CA VAL A 216 7.89 11.44 -3.34
C VAL A 216 8.36 11.19 -1.91
N THR A 217 9.42 11.84 -1.49
CA THR A 217 9.92 11.75 -0.11
C THR A 217 9.43 12.95 0.68
N THR A 218 8.77 12.68 1.79
CA THR A 218 8.17 13.69 2.66
C THR A 218 8.73 13.55 4.07
N THR A 219 9.10 14.65 4.68
CA THR A 219 9.58 14.68 6.08
C THR A 219 8.46 14.41 7.06
N THR A 220 8.78 14.19 8.33
CA THR A 220 7.78 14.03 9.40
C THR A 220 6.97 15.30 9.66
N SER A 221 7.39 16.46 9.18
CA SER A 221 6.63 17.72 9.22
C SER A 221 5.66 17.86 8.02
N GLY A 222 5.72 16.95 7.04
CA GLY A 222 4.91 17.01 5.83
C GLY A 222 5.57 17.73 4.65
N ALA A 223 6.74 18.34 4.83
CA ALA A 223 7.44 19.00 3.73
C ALA A 223 8.02 17.97 2.74
N VAL A 224 7.78 18.16 1.46
CA VAL A 224 8.42 17.37 0.41
C VAL A 224 9.89 17.70 0.36
N SER A 225 10.74 16.69 0.50
CA SER A 225 12.20 16.83 0.43
C SER A 225 12.77 16.44 -0.92
N SER A 226 12.13 15.52 -1.62
CA SER A 226 12.53 15.13 -2.99
C SER A 226 11.41 14.49 -3.77
N VAL A 227 11.43 14.68 -5.09
CA VAL A 227 10.63 13.95 -6.06
C VAL A 227 11.61 13.33 -7.06
N THR A 228 11.60 12.01 -7.20
CA THR A 228 12.58 11.28 -7.99
C THR A 228 11.92 10.15 -8.73
N GLN A 229 12.20 10.00 -10.03
CA GLN A 229 11.74 8.85 -10.78
C GLN A 229 12.43 7.58 -10.25
N VAL A 230 11.66 6.51 -10.09
CA VAL A 230 12.20 5.19 -9.75
C VAL A 230 12.94 4.65 -10.95
N ASN A 231 14.18 4.20 -10.73
CA ASN A 231 15.02 3.68 -11.79
C ASN A 231 14.45 2.38 -12.43
N GLY A 232 14.89 2.07 -13.64
CA GLY A 232 14.52 0.85 -14.35
C GLY A 232 13.39 0.99 -15.38
N GLY A 233 12.82 2.19 -15.55
CA GLY A 233 12.03 2.55 -16.72
C GLY A 233 10.69 1.81 -16.88
N ALA A 234 10.12 1.21 -15.84
CA ALA A 234 8.79 0.59 -15.95
C ALA A 234 7.73 1.66 -16.24
N VAL A 235 6.88 1.35 -17.21
CA VAL A 235 5.71 2.14 -17.57
C VAL A 235 4.48 1.42 -16.99
N CYS A 236 3.85 2.03 -16.01
CA CYS A 236 2.72 1.46 -15.27
C CYS A 236 1.40 2.02 -15.80
N GLU A 237 0.46 1.13 -16.10
CA GLU A 237 -0.93 1.48 -16.44
C GLU A 237 -1.78 1.68 -15.19
N SER A 238 -1.33 1.18 -14.04
CA SER A 238 -2.05 1.28 -12.78
C SER A 238 -1.27 2.14 -11.76
N GLY A 239 -1.88 2.39 -10.62
CA GLY A 239 -1.16 2.92 -9.46
C GLY A 239 -0.10 1.93 -8.94
N VAL A 240 0.75 2.39 -8.04
CA VAL A 240 1.87 1.61 -7.49
C VAL A 240 1.56 1.15 -6.08
N ALA A 241 1.53 -0.16 -5.88
CA ALA A 241 1.52 -0.74 -4.55
C ALA A 241 2.93 -0.76 -3.97
N ALA A 242 3.06 -0.49 -2.68
CA ALA A 242 4.33 -0.58 -1.97
C ALA A 242 4.13 -1.06 -0.54
N ALA A 243 5.05 -1.87 -0.05
CA ALA A 243 5.17 -2.19 1.36
C ALA A 243 6.62 -2.44 1.76
N ARG A 244 6.98 -2.02 2.97
CA ARG A 244 8.24 -2.38 3.61
C ARG A 244 8.06 -3.62 4.47
N LEU A 245 9.10 -4.41 4.65
CA LEU A 245 9.11 -5.50 5.62
C LEU A 245 9.10 -4.96 7.06
N GLY A 246 8.72 -5.81 7.99
CA GLY A 246 8.62 -5.48 9.40
C GLY A 246 7.22 -5.05 9.82
N THR A 247 7.05 -4.76 11.12
CA THR A 247 5.78 -4.29 11.65
C THR A 247 5.48 -2.88 11.15
N GLN A 248 4.24 -2.60 10.83
CA GLN A 248 3.84 -1.25 10.36
C GLN A 248 3.92 -0.19 11.46
N THR A 249 3.94 -0.59 12.72
CA THR A 249 3.80 0.28 13.90
C THR A 249 5.06 0.97 14.37
N ALA A 250 6.23 0.47 13.98
CA ALA A 250 7.48 1.08 14.43
C ALA A 250 8.52 1.12 13.31
N VAL A 251 9.07 2.28 13.03
CA VAL A 251 10.30 2.42 12.24
C VAL A 251 11.47 2.46 13.22
N VAL A 252 12.40 1.54 13.10
CA VAL A 252 13.58 1.49 13.96
C VAL A 252 14.79 2.07 13.24
N GLY A 253 15.64 2.75 13.99
CA GLY A 253 16.84 3.39 13.46
C GLY A 253 18.02 2.43 13.29
N PRO A 254 19.09 2.91 12.66
CA PRO A 254 20.32 2.15 12.50
C PRO A 254 20.82 1.56 13.83
N GLY A 255 21.29 0.32 13.77
CA GLY A 255 21.75 -0.43 14.94
C GLY A 255 20.67 -1.08 15.79
N GLN A 256 19.41 -0.80 15.54
CA GLN A 256 18.29 -1.45 16.24
C GLN A 256 17.88 -2.75 15.54
N ALA A 257 17.38 -3.71 16.31
CA ALA A 257 16.86 -4.97 15.76
C ALA A 257 15.73 -4.71 14.74
N GLY A 258 15.81 -5.38 13.59
CA GLY A 258 14.83 -5.22 12.50
C GLY A 258 15.10 -4.07 11.54
N TYR A 259 16.09 -3.20 11.79
CA TYR A 259 16.40 -2.09 10.89
C TYR A 259 16.65 -2.55 9.45
N ALA A 260 17.49 -3.55 9.24
CA ALA A 260 17.81 -4.07 7.92
C ALA A 260 16.57 -4.59 7.19
N ASN A 261 15.67 -5.29 7.89
CA ASN A 261 14.41 -5.77 7.30
C ASN A 261 13.51 -4.60 6.92
N GLN A 262 13.44 -3.56 7.73
CA GLN A 262 12.62 -2.38 7.45
C GLN A 262 13.15 -1.54 6.28
N GLN A 263 14.40 -1.71 5.88
CA GLN A 263 14.92 -1.09 4.66
C GLN A 263 14.54 -1.89 3.40
N ARG A 264 14.04 -3.11 3.54
CA ARG A 264 13.56 -3.89 2.40
C ARG A 264 12.15 -3.45 2.01
N VAL A 265 12.01 -3.01 0.78
CA VAL A 265 10.76 -2.51 0.20
C VAL A 265 10.46 -3.28 -1.08
N LEU A 266 9.21 -3.66 -1.26
CA LEU A 266 8.67 -4.17 -2.52
C LEU A 266 7.71 -3.13 -3.09
N ILE A 267 7.86 -2.83 -4.36
CA ILE A 267 6.87 -2.07 -5.15
C ILE A 267 6.34 -2.95 -6.28
N ALA A 268 5.09 -2.75 -6.65
CA ALA A 268 4.46 -3.46 -7.75
C ALA A 268 3.43 -2.59 -8.47
N CYS A 269 3.32 -2.75 -9.78
CA CYS A 269 2.28 -2.12 -10.60
C CYS A 269 1.86 -3.05 -11.72
N VAL A 270 0.79 -2.70 -12.44
CA VAL A 270 0.45 -3.32 -13.72
C VAL A 270 1.08 -2.48 -14.83
N GLY A 271 1.87 -3.12 -15.68
CA GLY A 271 2.49 -2.49 -16.83
C GLY A 271 1.49 -2.29 -17.98
N THR A 272 1.87 -1.52 -19.00
CA THR A 272 1.07 -1.31 -20.22
C THR A 272 0.84 -2.59 -21.03
N ASP A 273 1.58 -3.65 -20.73
CA ASP A 273 1.35 -4.99 -21.26
C ASP A 273 0.29 -5.78 -20.47
N GLY A 274 -0.30 -5.15 -19.46
CA GLY A 274 -1.31 -5.72 -18.58
C GLY A 274 -0.75 -6.68 -17.52
N TYR A 275 0.53 -6.98 -17.50
CA TYR A 275 1.14 -7.86 -16.52
C TYR A 275 1.59 -7.11 -15.28
N VAL A 276 1.64 -7.82 -14.15
CA VAL A 276 2.24 -7.30 -12.95
C VAL A 276 3.75 -7.30 -13.07
N TRP A 277 4.32 -6.18 -12.68
CA TRP A 277 5.75 -5.97 -12.54
C TRP A 277 6.06 -5.60 -11.11
N GLU A 278 7.16 -6.10 -10.59
CA GLU A 278 7.63 -5.83 -9.25
C GLU A 278 9.10 -5.42 -9.24
N SER A 279 9.49 -4.70 -8.22
CA SER A 279 10.89 -4.36 -7.96
C SER A 279 11.15 -4.28 -6.47
N THR A 280 12.34 -4.68 -6.05
CA THR A 280 12.76 -4.67 -4.65
C THR A 280 13.83 -3.65 -4.39
N SER A 281 13.85 -3.16 -3.15
CA SER A 281 14.86 -2.24 -2.62
C SER A 281 15.36 -2.77 -1.29
N SER A 282 16.63 -2.55 -1.00
CA SER A 282 17.26 -2.86 0.28
C SER A 282 17.68 -1.63 1.09
N ASP A 283 17.41 -0.43 0.58
CA ASP A 283 17.82 0.85 1.16
C ASP A 283 16.61 1.77 1.50
N GLY A 284 15.48 1.15 1.81
CA GLY A 284 14.26 1.87 2.19
C GLY A 284 13.53 2.49 0.99
N GLY A 285 13.82 2.05 -0.24
CA GLY A 285 13.19 2.54 -1.46
C GLY A 285 13.92 3.74 -2.08
N LEU A 286 15.22 3.93 -1.80
CA LEU A 286 16.04 4.93 -2.50
C LEU A 286 16.48 4.42 -3.87
N SER A 287 16.90 3.17 -3.96
CA SER A 287 17.21 2.48 -5.20
C SER A 287 16.45 1.16 -5.30
N PHE A 288 16.29 0.64 -6.49
CA PHE A 288 15.58 -0.59 -6.79
C PHE A 288 16.38 -1.49 -7.72
N ASP A 289 16.23 -2.82 -7.55
CA ASP A 289 17.02 -3.83 -8.25
C ASP A 289 16.66 -4.00 -9.74
N GLY A 290 15.69 -3.26 -10.22
CA GLY A 290 15.11 -3.40 -11.55
C GLY A 290 13.78 -4.14 -11.53
N TRP A 291 13.00 -3.93 -12.58
CA TRP A 291 11.66 -4.46 -12.71
C TRP A 291 11.68 -5.88 -13.29
N ARG A 292 10.89 -6.75 -12.69
CA ARG A 292 10.71 -8.13 -13.16
C ARG A 292 9.25 -8.55 -13.04
N ARG A 293 8.85 -9.54 -13.81
CA ARG A 293 7.56 -10.22 -13.62
C ARG A 293 7.71 -11.28 -12.52
N PRO A 294 6.80 -11.35 -11.54
CA PRO A 294 6.76 -12.49 -10.62
C PRO A 294 6.59 -13.80 -11.39
N VAL A 295 7.29 -14.84 -10.97
CA VAL A 295 7.25 -16.16 -11.63
C VAL A 295 5.82 -16.70 -11.66
N GLY A 296 5.42 -17.28 -12.80
CA GLY A 296 4.06 -17.83 -12.96
C GLY A 296 2.96 -16.76 -12.94
N THR A 297 3.30 -15.49 -13.23
CA THR A 297 2.29 -14.42 -13.31
C THR A 297 1.18 -14.82 -14.25
N PRO A 298 -0.05 -14.96 -13.76
CA PRO A 298 -1.19 -15.21 -14.60
C PRO A 298 -1.47 -14.00 -15.50
N ALA A 299 -2.32 -14.16 -16.49
CA ALA A 299 -2.70 -13.14 -17.45
C ALA A 299 -3.27 -11.88 -16.77
N PRO A 300 -3.35 -10.77 -17.50
CA PRO A 300 -3.29 -9.43 -16.97
C PRO A 300 -4.47 -9.02 -16.11
N SER A 301 -4.20 -8.14 -15.16
CA SER A 301 -5.19 -7.37 -14.42
C SER A 301 -5.02 -5.90 -14.78
N HIS A 302 -6.12 -5.20 -15.01
CA HIS A 302 -6.10 -3.74 -15.18
C HIS A 302 -6.27 -2.99 -13.83
N THR A 303 -6.26 -3.72 -12.71
CA THR A 303 -6.40 -3.12 -11.38
C THR A 303 -5.06 -3.08 -10.66
N THR A 304 -4.82 -2.00 -9.96
CA THR A 304 -3.65 -1.86 -9.09
C THR A 304 -3.53 -3.06 -8.16
N PRO A 305 -2.35 -3.69 -8.08
CA PRO A 305 -2.07 -4.72 -7.09
C PRO A 305 -2.11 -4.16 -5.67
N ALA A 306 -2.16 -5.03 -4.66
CA ALA A 306 -1.80 -4.66 -3.31
C ALA A 306 -0.59 -5.47 -2.85
N VAL A 307 0.32 -4.82 -2.13
CA VAL A 307 1.45 -5.45 -1.47
C VAL A 307 1.22 -5.36 0.03
N ASN A 308 1.13 -6.51 0.67
CA ASN A 308 0.95 -6.63 2.11
C ASN A 308 2.23 -7.20 2.70
N ALA A 309 2.75 -6.62 3.77
CA ALA A 309 3.99 -7.05 4.40
C ALA A 309 3.73 -7.73 5.74
N THR A 310 4.54 -8.74 6.02
CA THR A 310 4.73 -9.32 7.36
C THR A 310 6.12 -8.94 7.88
N ALA A 311 6.55 -9.53 8.98
CA ALA A 311 7.90 -9.33 9.50
C ALA A 311 8.99 -9.72 8.48
N ASN A 312 8.77 -10.77 7.68
CA ASN A 312 9.81 -11.39 6.86
C ASN A 312 9.40 -11.71 5.42
N SER A 313 8.21 -11.36 4.99
CA SER A 313 7.72 -11.63 3.63
C SER A 313 6.67 -10.65 3.18
N TRP A 314 6.45 -10.58 1.87
CA TRP A 314 5.35 -9.86 1.27
C TRP A 314 4.31 -10.84 0.73
N THR A 315 3.08 -10.39 0.65
CA THR A 315 2.01 -11.02 -0.13
C THR A 315 1.54 -10.04 -1.17
N LEU A 316 1.72 -10.39 -2.43
CA LEU A 316 1.19 -9.64 -3.56
C LEU A 316 -0.22 -10.17 -3.85
N THR A 317 -1.22 -9.30 -3.84
CA THR A 317 -2.59 -9.66 -4.17
C THR A 317 -3.08 -8.91 -5.39
N LEU A 318 -3.87 -9.59 -6.22
CA LEU A 318 -4.41 -9.08 -7.47
C LEU A 318 -5.88 -9.42 -7.58
N ARG A 319 -6.63 -8.59 -8.29
CA ARG A 319 -7.92 -8.98 -8.84
C ARG A 319 -7.70 -9.77 -10.13
N TRP A 320 -8.34 -10.93 -10.23
CA TRP A 320 -8.28 -11.80 -11.39
C TRP A 320 -9.34 -11.44 -12.43
N ASN A 321 -8.98 -11.48 -13.70
CA ASN A 321 -9.92 -11.32 -14.81
C ASN A 321 -10.00 -12.64 -15.60
N ALA A 322 -11.10 -13.39 -15.43
CA ALA A 322 -11.29 -14.68 -16.06
C ALA A 322 -11.42 -14.63 -17.59
N ALA A 323 -11.73 -13.47 -18.17
CA ALA A 323 -11.79 -13.32 -19.63
C ALA A 323 -10.45 -13.59 -20.31
N LEU A 324 -9.36 -13.49 -19.56
CA LEU A 324 -7.99 -13.69 -20.05
C LEU A 324 -7.41 -15.06 -19.69
N ASN A 325 -7.96 -15.73 -18.68
CA ASN A 325 -7.55 -17.08 -18.27
C ASN A 325 -8.61 -17.67 -17.33
N SER A 326 -9.05 -18.89 -17.58
CA SER A 326 -10.13 -19.57 -16.85
C SER A 326 -9.68 -20.28 -15.56
N ALA A 327 -8.42 -20.11 -15.10
CA ALA A 327 -7.90 -20.82 -13.93
C ALA A 327 -8.64 -20.50 -12.62
N PHE A 328 -9.20 -19.29 -12.52
CA PHE A 328 -9.99 -18.84 -11.37
C PHE A 328 -11.28 -18.16 -11.83
N PRO A 329 -12.33 -18.13 -10.99
CA PRO A 329 -13.54 -17.38 -11.30
C PRO A 329 -13.26 -15.89 -11.48
N ASP A 330 -14.02 -15.22 -12.35
CA ASP A 330 -13.87 -13.78 -12.60
C ASP A 330 -14.07 -12.95 -11.34
N ASN A 331 -13.29 -11.86 -11.23
CA ASN A 331 -13.26 -10.99 -10.06
C ASN A 331 -12.77 -11.66 -8.74
N SER A 332 -12.17 -12.83 -8.82
CA SER A 332 -11.51 -13.46 -7.68
C SER A 332 -10.28 -12.65 -7.25
N VAL A 333 -9.89 -12.81 -6.00
CA VAL A 333 -8.59 -12.30 -5.50
C VAL A 333 -7.61 -13.44 -5.48
N ILE A 334 -6.50 -13.27 -6.16
CA ILE A 334 -5.39 -14.21 -6.12
C ILE A 334 -4.22 -13.58 -5.37
N ALA A 335 -3.41 -14.41 -4.75
CA ALA A 335 -2.26 -13.97 -3.99
C ALA A 335 -1.03 -14.83 -4.25
N LYS A 336 0.14 -14.20 -4.12
CA LYS A 336 1.44 -14.83 -4.19
C LYS A 336 2.31 -14.32 -3.04
N ARG A 337 2.98 -15.23 -2.34
CA ARG A 337 3.95 -14.88 -1.30
C ARG A 337 5.34 -14.70 -1.91
N ILE A 338 6.03 -13.64 -1.47
CA ILE A 338 7.40 -13.29 -1.84
C ILE A 338 8.18 -13.12 -0.54
N SER A 339 9.26 -13.86 -0.35
CA SER A 339 10.03 -13.89 0.91
C SER A 339 11.50 -13.54 0.69
#